data_abb5b941eecbee16cde6f364a93c5af1
#
_entry.id   abb5b941eecbee16cde6f364a93c5af1
#
_cell.length_a   1.000
_cell.length_b   1.000
_cell.length_c   1.000
_cell.angle_alpha   90.00
_cell.angle_beta   90.00
_cell.angle_gamma   90.00
#
_symmetry.space_group_name_H-M   'P 1'
#
loop_
_entity.id
_entity.type
_entity.pdbx_description
1 polymer ?
#
loop_
_entity_poly.entity_id
_entity_poly.type
_entity_poly.pdbx_seq_one_letter_code
_entity_poly.pdbx_strand_id
1 'polypeptide(L)'
;MTIEQVLLLRPVLMIVAHPDDETIGAGGLLPRLPGLRIVHITDGAPRDPADTLAAGFKQREEYAAARRRELLAAMRLAGVEQWQLTSLNVVDQEASLEMAYITLKLVDLIRKGRPGIILTHPYEGGHPDHDAAAFAVHAACARVEAPPEVYEFASYHAAAQAWGAGQSRDAQGGAPRIETGRFLPGTDAGETVVLDESARSRKREMFDRFTTQQRMLEHFGVEEERFRPSPAYDFTAPPHPGPLLYESFGWTLTGQRWRLLAQEALKTLGAASSL
;
A
#
# COMPACT_ATOMS: atom_id res chain seq x y z
N MET A 1 -4.29 17.19 -19.24
CA MET A 1 -4.57 15.72 -19.21
C MET A 1 -4.78 15.36 -17.76
N THR A 2 -5.88 14.71 -17.42
CA THR A 2 -6.16 14.26 -16.05
C THR A 2 -5.27 13.08 -15.67
N ILE A 3 -5.09 12.82 -14.35
CA ILE A 3 -4.32 11.66 -13.90
C ILE A 3 -4.95 10.36 -14.40
N GLU A 4 -6.27 10.25 -14.39
CA GLU A 4 -6.96 9.09 -14.98
C GLU A 4 -6.52 8.85 -16.44
N GLN A 5 -6.51 9.90 -17.27
CA GLN A 5 -6.05 9.79 -18.65
C GLN A 5 -4.59 9.33 -18.73
N VAL A 6 -3.72 9.82 -17.84
CA VAL A 6 -2.30 9.40 -17.78
C VAL A 6 -2.19 7.92 -17.47
N LEU A 7 -2.89 7.45 -16.42
CA LEU A 7 -2.88 6.04 -15.99
C LEU A 7 -3.37 5.08 -17.09
N LEU A 8 -4.24 5.55 -17.98
CA LEU A 8 -4.80 4.76 -19.08
C LEU A 8 -3.96 4.74 -20.35
N LEU A 9 -2.81 5.44 -20.39
CA LEU A 9 -2.00 5.55 -21.62
C LEU A 9 -0.82 4.58 -21.67
N ARG A 10 -0.33 4.09 -20.54
CA ARG A 10 0.94 3.32 -20.47
C ARG A 10 0.79 2.10 -19.58
N PRO A 11 1.61 1.04 -19.81
CA PRO A 11 1.60 -0.14 -18.95
C PRO A 11 1.85 0.20 -17.48
N VAL A 12 0.99 -0.35 -16.60
CA VAL A 12 1.01 -0.08 -15.16
C VAL A 12 1.55 -1.27 -14.39
N LEU A 13 2.52 -1.01 -13.53
CA LEU A 13 2.95 -1.91 -12.46
C LEU A 13 2.41 -1.36 -11.13
N MET A 14 1.41 -2.02 -10.57
CA MET A 14 0.90 -1.67 -9.25
C MET A 14 1.67 -2.42 -8.16
N ILE A 15 2.17 -1.71 -7.16
CA ILE A 15 2.95 -2.28 -6.06
C ILE A 15 2.25 -1.92 -4.76
N VAL A 16 1.77 -2.94 -4.07
CA VAL A 16 0.97 -2.81 -2.86
C VAL A 16 1.52 -3.68 -1.73
N ALA A 17 1.22 -3.30 -0.49
CA ALA A 17 1.69 -4.04 0.67
C ALA A 17 0.91 -5.34 0.85
N HIS A 18 -0.42 -5.29 0.91
CA HIS A 18 -1.27 -6.41 1.30
C HIS A 18 -2.25 -6.83 0.19
N PRO A 19 -2.75 -8.09 0.24
CA PRO A 19 -3.88 -8.52 -0.57
C PRO A 19 -5.16 -7.80 -0.14
N ASP A 20 -5.63 -6.81 -0.87
CA ASP A 20 -6.80 -5.93 -0.78
C ASP A 20 -6.47 -4.45 -1.10
N ASP A 21 -5.25 -4.01 -0.87
CA ASP A 21 -4.80 -2.63 -1.12
C ASP A 21 -5.03 -2.21 -2.58
N GLU A 22 -4.87 -3.12 -3.54
CA GLU A 22 -5.12 -2.85 -4.95
C GLU A 22 -6.59 -2.53 -5.22
N THR A 23 -7.47 -3.18 -4.47
CA THR A 23 -8.91 -2.95 -4.54
C THR A 23 -9.28 -1.65 -3.84
N ILE A 24 -8.68 -1.36 -2.68
CA ILE A 24 -8.84 -0.09 -1.98
C ILE A 24 -8.43 1.07 -2.89
N GLY A 25 -7.20 1.01 -3.42
CA GLY A 25 -6.58 2.11 -4.14
C GLY A 25 -7.12 2.36 -5.54
N ALA A 26 -7.45 1.30 -6.29
CA ALA A 26 -7.77 1.41 -7.72
C ALA A 26 -8.80 0.38 -8.22
N GLY A 27 -9.59 -0.25 -7.35
CA GLY A 27 -10.53 -1.33 -7.69
C GLY A 27 -11.49 -1.00 -8.84
N GLY A 28 -11.91 0.26 -8.92
CA GLY A 28 -12.74 0.76 -10.02
C GLY A 28 -12.00 0.88 -11.34
N LEU A 29 -10.72 1.24 -11.32
CA LEU A 29 -9.88 1.44 -12.50
C LEU A 29 -9.15 0.18 -12.97
N LEU A 30 -8.91 -0.84 -12.13
CA LEU A 30 -8.12 -2.03 -12.47
C LEU A 30 -8.44 -2.63 -13.85
N PRO A 31 -9.73 -2.81 -14.26
CA PRO A 31 -10.06 -3.40 -15.56
C PRO A 31 -9.60 -2.59 -16.77
N ARG A 32 -9.31 -1.31 -16.55
CA ARG A 32 -8.98 -0.35 -17.62
C ARG A 32 -7.49 -0.06 -17.71
N LEU A 33 -6.69 -0.47 -16.71
CA LEU A 33 -5.25 -0.17 -16.66
C LEU A 33 -4.48 -1.03 -17.69
N PRO A 34 -3.77 -0.41 -18.65
CA PRO A 34 -3.13 -1.15 -19.72
C PRO A 34 -1.94 -1.96 -19.22
N GLY A 35 -1.83 -3.22 -19.68
CA GLY A 35 -0.71 -4.09 -19.33
C GLY A 35 -0.51 -4.32 -17.84
N LEU A 36 -1.57 -4.18 -17.05
CA LEU A 36 -1.53 -4.24 -15.59
C LEU A 36 -0.82 -5.49 -15.07
N ARG A 37 0.12 -5.26 -14.18
CA ARG A 37 0.75 -6.25 -13.30
C ARG A 37 0.66 -5.74 -11.87
N ILE A 38 0.43 -6.64 -10.92
CA ILE A 38 0.31 -6.28 -9.51
C ILE A 38 1.33 -7.08 -8.69
N VAL A 39 2.07 -6.40 -7.84
CA VAL A 39 3.01 -6.98 -6.88
C VAL A 39 2.47 -6.75 -5.48
N HIS A 40 2.20 -7.83 -4.77
CA HIS A 40 1.90 -7.83 -3.33
C HIS A 40 3.20 -8.11 -2.58
N ILE A 41 3.61 -7.21 -1.71
CA ILE A 41 4.85 -7.35 -0.94
C ILE A 41 4.67 -8.42 0.11
N THR A 42 3.58 -8.37 0.89
CA THR A 42 3.33 -9.31 1.96
C THR A 42 2.29 -10.37 1.58
N ASP A 43 2.18 -11.39 2.41
CA ASP A 43 1.15 -12.42 2.32
C ASP A 43 -0.13 -12.06 3.09
N GLY A 44 -0.15 -10.89 3.76
CA GLY A 44 -1.27 -10.37 4.54
C GLY A 44 -1.59 -11.16 5.80
N ALA A 45 -0.63 -11.93 6.33
CA ALA A 45 -0.79 -12.71 7.55
C ALA A 45 0.36 -12.41 8.53
N PRO A 46 0.11 -11.64 9.61
CA PRO A 46 1.14 -11.31 10.59
C PRO A 46 1.53 -12.53 11.44
N ARG A 47 2.69 -12.43 12.11
CA ARG A 47 3.11 -13.49 13.07
C ARG A 47 2.30 -13.46 14.35
N ASP A 48 1.80 -12.29 14.74
CA ASP A 48 0.87 -12.22 15.87
C ASP A 48 -0.39 -13.02 15.52
N PRO A 49 -0.78 -13.99 16.34
CA PRO A 49 -1.93 -14.84 16.03
C PRO A 49 -3.29 -14.14 16.19
N ALA A 50 -3.34 -12.91 16.67
CA ALA A 50 -4.60 -12.21 16.96
C ALA A 50 -5.53 -12.17 15.74
N ASP A 51 -5.04 -11.73 14.57
CA ASP A 51 -5.83 -11.64 13.35
C ASP A 51 -6.19 -13.03 12.80
N THR A 52 -5.22 -13.97 12.86
CA THR A 52 -5.45 -15.36 12.47
C THR A 52 -6.59 -16.00 13.27
N LEU A 53 -6.58 -15.82 14.58
CA LEU A 53 -7.62 -16.34 15.48
C LEU A 53 -8.96 -15.62 15.29
N ALA A 54 -8.93 -14.30 15.14
CA ALA A 54 -10.13 -13.49 14.89
C ALA A 54 -10.83 -13.88 13.58
N ALA A 55 -10.05 -14.26 12.55
CA ALA A 55 -10.57 -14.77 11.28
C ALA A 55 -10.98 -16.25 11.34
N GLY A 56 -10.85 -16.92 12.49
CA GLY A 56 -11.27 -18.29 12.71
C GLY A 56 -10.28 -19.37 12.27
N PHE A 57 -9.01 -19.01 12.00
CA PHE A 57 -7.95 -19.96 11.64
C PHE A 57 -7.10 -20.31 12.86
N LYS A 58 -6.45 -21.48 12.81
CA LYS A 58 -5.55 -21.92 13.87
C LYS A 58 -4.07 -21.68 13.56
N GLN A 59 -3.74 -21.61 12.27
CA GLN A 59 -2.38 -21.44 11.78
C GLN A 59 -2.29 -20.25 10.83
N ARG A 60 -1.17 -19.51 10.93
CA ARG A 60 -0.87 -18.36 10.08
C ARG A 60 -0.93 -18.72 8.59
N GLU A 61 -0.39 -19.89 8.24
CA GLU A 61 -0.34 -20.38 6.86
C GLU A 61 -1.73 -20.65 6.26
N GLU A 62 -2.68 -21.09 7.09
CA GLU A 62 -4.08 -21.27 6.68
C GLU A 62 -4.74 -19.90 6.41
N TYR A 63 -4.45 -18.93 7.26
CA TYR A 63 -4.92 -17.56 7.11
C TYR A 63 -4.30 -16.89 5.87
N ALA A 64 -2.98 -16.97 5.66
CA ALA A 64 -2.32 -16.46 4.45
C ALA A 64 -2.90 -17.10 3.17
N ALA A 65 -3.18 -18.41 3.20
CA ALA A 65 -3.81 -19.11 2.08
C ALA A 65 -5.26 -18.63 1.86
N ALA A 66 -6.00 -18.27 2.92
CA ALA A 66 -7.33 -17.67 2.80
C ALA A 66 -7.24 -16.29 2.14
N ARG A 67 -6.35 -15.40 2.63
CA ARG A 67 -6.08 -14.08 2.03
C ARG A 67 -5.77 -14.18 0.53
N ARG A 68 -4.92 -15.16 0.17
CA ARG A 68 -4.60 -15.42 -1.25
C ARG A 68 -5.82 -15.86 -2.07
N ARG A 69 -6.69 -16.72 -1.55
CA ARG A 69 -7.92 -17.13 -2.24
C ARG A 69 -8.89 -15.98 -2.44
N GLU A 70 -9.05 -15.14 -1.43
CA GLU A 70 -9.89 -13.95 -1.47
C GLU A 70 -9.40 -12.96 -2.52
N LEU A 71 -8.09 -12.66 -2.53
CA LEU A 71 -7.46 -11.85 -3.57
C LEU A 71 -7.76 -12.39 -4.97
N LEU A 72 -7.56 -13.67 -5.22
CA LEU A 72 -7.82 -14.27 -6.53
C LEU A 72 -9.29 -14.17 -6.92
N ALA A 73 -10.21 -14.28 -5.96
CA ALA A 73 -11.63 -14.13 -6.21
C ALA A 73 -12.02 -12.68 -6.53
N ALA A 74 -11.46 -11.70 -5.82
CA ALA A 74 -11.65 -10.28 -6.08
C ALA A 74 -11.08 -9.88 -7.46
N MET A 75 -9.86 -10.28 -7.76
CA MET A 75 -9.19 -9.94 -9.02
C MET A 75 -9.91 -10.48 -10.27
N ARG A 76 -10.55 -11.65 -10.18
CA ARG A 76 -11.38 -12.17 -11.27
C ARG A 76 -12.54 -11.24 -11.64
N LEU A 77 -13.14 -10.55 -10.66
CA LEU A 77 -14.20 -9.57 -10.92
C LEU A 77 -13.69 -8.35 -11.69
N ALA A 78 -12.42 -8.02 -11.52
CA ALA A 78 -11.74 -6.97 -12.27
C ALA A 78 -11.14 -7.47 -13.61
N GLY A 79 -11.31 -8.74 -13.98
CA GLY A 79 -10.69 -9.31 -15.17
C GLY A 79 -9.17 -9.46 -15.07
N VAL A 80 -8.62 -9.44 -13.85
CA VAL A 80 -7.18 -9.62 -13.60
C VAL A 80 -6.90 -11.10 -13.36
N GLU A 81 -6.06 -11.66 -14.22
CA GLU A 81 -5.71 -13.08 -14.19
C GLU A 81 -4.55 -13.35 -13.21
N GLN A 82 -4.48 -14.57 -12.68
CA GLN A 82 -3.47 -14.96 -11.71
C GLN A 82 -2.01 -14.73 -12.18
N TRP A 83 -1.72 -14.85 -13.46
CA TRP A 83 -0.39 -14.63 -14.02
C TRP A 83 0.05 -13.14 -13.99
N GLN A 84 -0.88 -12.22 -13.80
CA GLN A 84 -0.63 -10.80 -13.62
C GLN A 84 -0.23 -10.46 -12.18
N LEU A 85 -0.40 -11.39 -11.24
CA LEU A 85 -0.14 -11.21 -9.82
C LEU A 85 1.19 -11.84 -9.42
N THR A 86 2.01 -11.08 -8.72
CA THR A 86 3.26 -11.53 -8.11
C THR A 86 3.19 -11.29 -6.61
N SER A 87 3.57 -12.28 -5.78
CA SER A 87 3.75 -12.08 -4.35
C SER A 87 5.23 -12.23 -3.99
N LEU A 88 5.76 -11.33 -3.18
CA LEU A 88 7.09 -11.45 -2.62
C LEU A 88 7.08 -12.29 -1.34
N ASN A 89 5.91 -12.61 -0.80
CA ASN A 89 5.67 -13.46 0.37
C ASN A 89 6.44 -12.99 1.64
N VAL A 90 6.65 -11.70 1.78
CA VAL A 90 7.11 -11.14 3.05
C VAL A 90 5.97 -11.31 4.06
N VAL A 91 6.31 -11.58 5.30
CA VAL A 91 5.31 -11.67 6.39
C VAL A 91 4.69 -10.29 6.62
N ASP A 92 3.39 -10.24 6.79
CA ASP A 92 2.67 -9.00 7.12
C ASP A 92 3.25 -8.35 8.39
N GLN A 93 3.35 -7.02 8.40
CA GLN A 93 4.02 -6.18 9.40
C GLN A 93 5.57 -6.29 9.42
N GLU A 94 6.17 -7.04 8.50
CA GLU A 94 7.63 -7.22 8.45
C GLU A 94 8.30 -6.60 7.20
N ALA A 95 7.55 -5.94 6.30
CA ALA A 95 8.15 -5.35 5.10
C ALA A 95 9.24 -4.32 5.42
N SER A 96 9.12 -3.62 6.54
CA SER A 96 10.14 -2.67 7.01
C SER A 96 11.47 -3.32 7.38
N LEU A 97 11.48 -4.62 7.73
CA LEU A 97 12.69 -5.40 8.01
C LEU A 97 13.39 -5.85 6.73
N GLU A 98 12.66 -5.91 5.62
CA GLU A 98 13.09 -6.48 4.34
C GLU A 98 13.21 -5.42 3.22
N MET A 99 13.24 -4.11 3.55
CA MET A 99 13.20 -3.02 2.57
C MET A 99 14.28 -3.13 1.49
N ALA A 100 15.52 -3.52 1.83
CA ALA A 100 16.59 -3.69 0.86
C ALA A 100 16.31 -4.86 -0.10
N TYR A 101 15.85 -6.01 0.43
CA TYR A 101 15.45 -7.17 -0.37
C TYR A 101 14.31 -6.84 -1.31
N ILE A 102 13.25 -6.21 -0.79
CA ILE A 102 12.08 -5.79 -1.58
C ILE A 102 12.53 -4.84 -2.71
N THR A 103 13.37 -3.85 -2.39
CA THR A 103 13.90 -2.91 -3.38
C THR A 103 14.59 -3.64 -4.54
N LEU A 104 15.49 -4.59 -4.25
CA LEU A 104 16.22 -5.33 -5.29
C LEU A 104 15.27 -6.19 -6.14
N LYS A 105 14.24 -6.81 -5.54
CA LYS A 105 13.21 -7.53 -6.29
C LYS A 105 12.42 -6.59 -7.20
N LEU A 106 12.09 -5.39 -6.74
CA LEU A 106 11.39 -4.40 -7.57
C LEU A 106 12.27 -3.89 -8.72
N VAL A 107 13.58 -3.68 -8.51
CA VAL A 107 14.53 -3.35 -9.60
C VAL A 107 14.47 -4.39 -10.71
N ASP A 108 14.50 -5.68 -10.35
CA ASP A 108 14.42 -6.77 -11.33
C ASP A 108 13.08 -6.78 -12.09
N LEU A 109 11.96 -6.57 -11.36
CA LEU A 109 10.63 -6.52 -11.96
C LEU A 109 10.46 -5.32 -12.90
N ILE A 110 10.96 -4.15 -12.51
CA ILE A 110 10.92 -2.92 -13.32
C ILE A 110 11.77 -3.10 -14.59
N ARG A 111 12.99 -3.61 -14.46
CA ARG A 111 13.88 -3.85 -15.62
C ARG A 111 13.28 -4.84 -16.62
N LYS A 112 12.66 -5.92 -16.13
CA LYS A 112 12.03 -6.95 -16.97
C LYS A 112 10.71 -6.46 -17.59
N GLY A 113 9.86 -5.83 -16.80
CA GLY A 113 8.51 -5.42 -17.19
C GLY A 113 8.46 -4.12 -17.96
N ARG A 114 9.44 -3.23 -17.77
CA ARG A 114 9.50 -1.88 -18.35
C ARG A 114 8.15 -1.14 -18.28
N PRO A 115 7.55 -1.03 -17.09
CA PRO A 115 6.30 -0.29 -16.94
C PRO A 115 6.52 1.18 -17.30
N GLY A 116 5.50 1.83 -17.83
CA GLY A 116 5.52 3.28 -18.03
C GLY A 116 5.15 4.02 -16.74
N ILE A 117 4.36 3.35 -15.88
CA ILE A 117 3.85 3.90 -14.63
C ILE A 117 3.98 2.86 -13.53
N ILE A 118 4.37 3.32 -12.34
CA ILE A 118 4.17 2.60 -11.08
C ILE A 118 3.04 3.30 -10.32
N LEU A 119 2.12 2.49 -9.78
CA LEU A 119 1.08 2.94 -8.86
C LEU A 119 1.30 2.27 -7.51
N THR A 120 1.42 3.07 -6.42
CA THR A 120 1.81 2.56 -5.11
C THR A 120 1.23 3.37 -3.95
N HIS A 121 1.57 2.99 -2.72
CA HIS A 121 1.20 3.69 -1.49
C HIS A 121 1.97 5.01 -1.34
N PRO A 122 1.39 6.01 -0.66
CA PRO A 122 2.11 7.17 -0.16
C PRO A 122 2.90 6.84 1.12
N TYR A 123 3.89 7.66 1.47
CA TYR A 123 4.58 7.63 2.76
C TYR A 123 3.82 8.53 3.74
N GLU A 124 2.91 7.95 4.52
CA GLU A 124 1.95 8.72 5.36
C GLU A 124 1.78 8.17 6.78
N GLY A 125 2.51 7.12 7.17
CA GLY A 125 2.46 6.59 8.54
C GLY A 125 1.15 5.89 8.90
N GLY A 126 0.38 5.45 7.91
CA GLY A 126 -0.86 4.69 8.12
C GLY A 126 -0.57 3.24 8.53
N HIS A 127 0.30 2.56 7.75
CA HIS A 127 0.77 1.20 8.00
C HIS A 127 2.27 1.10 7.70
N PRO A 128 3.09 0.41 8.50
CA PRO A 128 4.53 0.34 8.29
C PRO A 128 4.91 -0.35 6.98
N ASP A 129 4.10 -1.28 6.48
CA ASP A 129 4.33 -1.97 5.21
C ASP A 129 3.94 -1.10 4.01
N HIS A 130 2.94 -0.20 4.13
CA HIS A 130 2.65 0.82 3.12
C HIS A 130 3.83 1.77 2.96
N ASP A 131 4.37 2.25 4.09
CA ASP A 131 5.55 3.10 4.11
C ASP A 131 6.78 2.37 3.51
N ALA A 132 6.93 1.06 3.78
CA ALA A 132 8.00 0.25 3.22
C ALA A 132 7.83 0.00 1.71
N ALA A 133 6.58 -0.11 1.22
CA ALA A 133 6.28 -0.18 -0.21
C ALA A 133 6.68 1.12 -0.93
N ALA A 134 6.30 2.28 -0.37
CA ALA A 134 6.70 3.58 -0.88
C ALA A 134 8.24 3.70 -0.93
N PHE A 135 8.93 3.39 0.18
CA PHE A 135 10.40 3.38 0.24
C PHE A 135 11.01 2.51 -0.86
N ALA A 136 10.56 1.25 -0.97
CA ALA A 136 11.15 0.30 -1.89
C ALA A 136 10.94 0.70 -3.36
N VAL A 137 9.79 1.30 -3.70
CA VAL A 137 9.52 1.85 -5.04
C VAL A 137 10.48 2.99 -5.36
N HIS A 138 10.61 3.99 -4.48
CA HIS A 138 11.51 5.12 -4.71
C HIS A 138 12.96 4.67 -4.80
N ALA A 139 13.40 3.78 -3.90
CA ALA A 139 14.75 3.24 -3.92
C ALA A 139 15.03 2.38 -5.16
N ALA A 140 14.03 1.66 -5.69
CA ALA A 140 14.16 0.88 -6.93
C ALA A 140 14.21 1.80 -8.16
N CYS A 141 13.36 2.80 -8.25
CA CYS A 141 13.36 3.77 -9.35
C CYS A 141 14.70 4.52 -9.45
N ALA A 142 15.32 4.84 -8.33
CA ALA A 142 16.65 5.46 -8.30
C ALA A 142 17.78 4.55 -8.83
N ARG A 143 17.52 3.25 -9.10
CA ARG A 143 18.51 2.22 -9.53
C ARG A 143 18.26 1.69 -10.94
N VAL A 144 17.35 2.28 -11.68
CA VAL A 144 17.09 1.94 -13.07
C VAL A 144 17.38 3.13 -13.97
N GLU A 145 17.92 2.89 -15.17
CA GLU A 145 18.34 3.96 -16.10
C GLU A 145 17.16 4.80 -16.61
N ALA A 146 16.02 4.15 -16.85
CA ALA A 146 14.79 4.79 -17.31
C ALA A 146 13.66 4.48 -16.33
N PRO A 147 13.56 5.22 -15.22
CA PRO A 147 12.55 4.97 -14.21
C PRO A 147 11.15 5.29 -14.75
N PRO A 148 10.15 4.47 -14.41
CA PRO A 148 8.75 4.80 -14.69
C PRO A 148 8.31 6.03 -13.89
N GLU A 149 7.25 6.68 -14.32
CA GLU A 149 6.60 7.71 -13.50
C GLU A 149 5.88 7.02 -12.32
N VAL A 150 6.04 7.60 -11.14
CA VAL A 150 5.42 7.06 -9.93
C VAL A 150 4.21 7.88 -9.55
N TYR A 151 3.08 7.21 -9.38
CA TYR A 151 1.84 7.75 -8.85
C TYR A 151 1.45 7.03 -7.56
N GLU A 152 0.76 7.74 -6.70
CA GLU A 152 0.22 7.23 -5.46
C GLU A 152 -1.30 7.20 -5.49
N PHE A 153 -1.88 6.21 -4.83
CA PHE A 153 -3.30 6.20 -4.51
C PHE A 153 -3.52 6.51 -3.04
N ALA A 154 -4.60 7.22 -2.72
CA ALA A 154 -4.96 7.49 -1.33
C ALA A 154 -5.39 6.20 -0.63
N SER A 155 -4.78 5.93 0.51
CA SER A 155 -5.07 4.77 1.35
C SER A 155 -5.71 5.20 2.68
N TYR A 156 -4.98 5.16 3.78
CA TYR A 156 -5.45 5.61 5.09
C TYR A 156 -4.31 6.10 5.97
N HIS A 157 -4.63 7.00 6.89
CA HIS A 157 -3.70 7.58 7.86
C HIS A 157 -4.45 8.05 9.12
N ALA A 158 -3.73 8.52 10.13
CA ALA A 158 -4.35 9.17 11.27
C ALA A 158 -4.99 10.52 10.85
N ALA A 159 -6.22 10.77 11.28
CA ALA A 159 -6.86 12.06 11.00
C ALA A 159 -6.04 13.22 11.60
N ALA A 160 -5.98 14.35 10.88
CA ALA A 160 -5.13 15.51 11.21
C ALA A 160 -5.34 16.07 12.62
N GLN A 161 -6.50 15.89 13.21
CA GLN A 161 -6.80 16.29 14.59
C GLN A 161 -5.93 15.56 15.64
N ALA A 162 -5.35 14.41 15.27
CA ALA A 162 -4.42 13.67 16.13
C ALA A 162 -3.02 14.32 16.21
N TRP A 163 -2.71 15.34 15.37
CA TRP A 163 -1.37 15.97 15.31
C TRP A 163 -1.20 17.19 16.22
N GLY A 164 -2.28 17.65 16.89
CA GLY A 164 -2.19 18.72 17.89
C GLY A 164 -1.42 18.28 19.13
N ALA A 165 -0.61 19.19 19.69
CA ALA A 165 0.19 18.93 20.88
C ALA A 165 -0.68 18.33 22.02
N GLY A 166 -0.43 17.07 22.36
CA GLY A 166 -1.07 16.36 23.45
C GLY A 166 -2.34 15.57 23.17
N GLN A 167 -2.78 15.45 21.90
CA GLN A 167 -4.01 14.73 21.55
C GLN A 167 -3.76 13.59 20.53
N SER A 168 -3.01 12.58 20.95
CA SER A 168 -2.94 11.30 20.22
C SER A 168 -4.10 10.35 20.54
N ARG A 169 -5.00 10.75 21.43
CA ARG A 169 -6.21 10.01 21.83
C ARG A 169 -7.38 10.96 21.75
N ASP A 170 -8.58 10.45 21.41
CA ASP A 170 -9.80 11.22 21.67
C ASP A 170 -9.85 11.67 23.13
N ALA A 171 -10.67 12.66 23.44
CA ALA A 171 -10.81 13.19 24.80
C ALA A 171 -11.22 12.13 25.85
N GLN A 172 -11.49 10.89 25.41
CA GLN A 172 -11.90 9.72 26.20
C GLN A 172 -10.86 8.60 26.18
N GLY A 173 -9.67 8.81 25.55
CA GLY A 173 -8.58 7.83 25.55
C GLY A 173 -8.70 6.73 24.47
N GLY A 174 -9.55 6.89 23.46
CA GLY A 174 -9.74 5.97 22.35
C GLY A 174 -8.61 5.98 21.33
N ALA A 175 -8.63 5.01 20.39
CA ALA A 175 -7.71 4.96 19.26
C ALA A 175 -7.89 6.19 18.36
N PRO A 176 -6.83 6.66 17.66
CA PRO A 176 -6.94 7.78 16.75
C PRO A 176 -7.94 7.43 15.64
N ARG A 177 -8.72 8.44 15.21
CA ARG A 177 -9.64 8.27 14.09
C ARG A 177 -8.84 8.02 12.81
N ILE A 178 -9.24 7.00 12.07
CA ILE A 178 -8.68 6.68 10.75
C ILE A 178 -9.37 7.56 9.70
N GLU A 179 -8.57 8.19 8.84
CA GLU A 179 -9.05 8.86 7.63
C GLU A 179 -8.68 8.01 6.42
N THR A 180 -9.66 7.70 5.56
CA THR A 180 -9.50 6.82 4.41
C THR A 180 -9.77 7.57 3.10
N GLY A 181 -9.15 7.14 1.99
CA GLY A 181 -9.41 7.65 0.65
C GLY A 181 -8.96 9.11 0.44
N ARG A 182 -8.12 9.65 1.30
CA ARG A 182 -7.54 10.99 1.22
C ARG A 182 -6.05 10.94 1.53
N PHE A 183 -5.31 11.88 0.93
CA PHE A 183 -3.91 12.11 1.28
C PHE A 183 -3.80 13.00 2.52
N LEU A 184 -2.63 12.99 3.15
CA LEU A 184 -2.33 13.82 4.31
C LEU A 184 -2.65 15.30 4.04
N PRO A 185 -3.32 16.01 4.97
CA PRO A 185 -3.54 17.45 4.86
C PRO A 185 -2.22 18.23 4.76
N GLY A 186 -2.23 19.28 3.93
CA GLY A 186 -1.03 20.09 3.69
C GLY A 186 -0.08 19.53 2.65
N THR A 187 -0.37 18.35 2.09
CA THR A 187 0.29 17.80 0.90
C THR A 187 -0.59 18.03 -0.35
N ASP A 188 -0.11 17.60 -1.53
CA ASP A 188 -0.95 17.58 -2.73
C ASP A 188 -2.18 16.69 -2.46
N ALA A 189 -3.38 17.27 -2.61
CA ALA A 189 -4.64 16.57 -2.38
C ALA A 189 -4.94 15.52 -3.46
N GLY A 190 -4.21 15.51 -4.56
CA GLY A 190 -4.42 14.63 -5.70
C GLY A 190 -5.68 14.97 -6.51
N GLU A 191 -5.86 14.23 -7.59
CA GLU A 191 -7.07 14.28 -8.42
C GLU A 191 -8.04 13.16 -8.01
N THR A 192 -9.31 13.48 -8.00
CA THR A 192 -10.39 12.53 -7.72
C THR A 192 -10.93 11.96 -9.03
N VAL A 193 -10.99 10.65 -9.11
CA VAL A 193 -11.69 9.91 -10.16
C VAL A 193 -13.03 9.43 -9.59
N VAL A 194 -14.13 10.02 -10.05
CA VAL A 194 -15.48 9.59 -9.66
C VAL A 194 -15.83 8.33 -10.45
N LEU A 195 -16.17 7.26 -9.75
CA LEU A 195 -16.52 5.98 -10.35
C LEU A 195 -17.96 5.98 -10.84
N ASP A 196 -18.19 5.43 -12.03
CA ASP A 196 -19.55 5.16 -12.52
C ASP A 196 -20.19 3.99 -11.73
N GLU A 197 -21.49 3.79 -11.93
CA GLU A 197 -22.25 2.78 -11.17
C GLU A 197 -21.73 1.36 -11.40
N SER A 198 -21.27 1.03 -12.60
CA SER A 198 -20.69 -0.30 -12.91
C SER A 198 -19.38 -0.51 -12.16
N ALA A 199 -18.51 0.49 -12.12
CA ALA A 199 -17.23 0.45 -11.39
C ALA A 199 -17.47 0.37 -9.87
N ARG A 200 -18.46 1.12 -9.34
CA ARG A 200 -18.86 1.07 -7.92
C ARG A 200 -19.38 -0.30 -7.53
N SER A 201 -20.31 -0.86 -8.33
CA SER A 201 -20.87 -2.19 -8.07
C SER A 201 -19.78 -3.24 -8.05
N ARG A 202 -18.91 -3.24 -9.06
CA ARG A 202 -17.77 -4.16 -9.13
C ARG A 202 -16.82 -4.01 -7.93
N LYS A 203 -16.45 -2.79 -7.56
CA LYS A 203 -15.55 -2.53 -6.41
C LYS A 203 -16.17 -3.03 -5.11
N ARG A 204 -17.47 -2.84 -4.91
CA ARG A 204 -18.23 -3.38 -3.76
C ARG A 204 -18.20 -4.90 -3.75
N GLU A 205 -18.46 -5.54 -4.89
CA GLU A 205 -18.40 -6.99 -5.02
C GLU A 205 -16.97 -7.54 -4.78
N MET A 206 -15.93 -6.77 -5.16
CA MET A 206 -14.55 -7.13 -4.85
C MET A 206 -14.28 -7.07 -3.35
N PHE A 207 -14.72 -6.01 -2.65
CA PHE A 207 -14.63 -5.92 -1.19
C PHE A 207 -15.32 -7.09 -0.50
N ASP A 208 -16.48 -7.54 -0.99
CA ASP A 208 -17.20 -8.69 -0.45
C ASP A 208 -16.42 -10.02 -0.55
N ARG A 209 -15.40 -10.10 -1.42
CA ARG A 209 -14.53 -11.29 -1.52
C ARG A 209 -13.50 -11.38 -0.41
N PHE A 210 -13.11 -10.26 0.20
CA PHE A 210 -12.13 -10.23 1.28
C PHE A 210 -12.81 -10.45 2.64
N THR A 211 -13.38 -11.63 2.83
CA THR A 211 -14.19 -11.96 4.02
C THR A 211 -13.40 -11.86 5.32
N THR A 212 -12.09 -12.10 5.27
CA THR A 212 -11.20 -11.97 6.43
C THR A 212 -10.89 -10.51 6.77
N GLN A 213 -11.20 -9.55 5.89
CA GLN A 213 -10.86 -8.13 6.03
C GLN A 213 -12.08 -7.20 6.12
N GLN A 214 -13.29 -7.74 6.19
CA GLN A 214 -14.53 -6.97 6.18
C GLN A 214 -14.51 -5.80 7.17
N ARG A 215 -14.04 -6.05 8.41
CA ARG A 215 -13.97 -5.03 9.46
C ARG A 215 -13.11 -3.82 9.06
N MET A 216 -12.03 -4.02 8.31
CA MET A 216 -11.17 -2.93 7.83
C MET A 216 -11.78 -2.28 6.59
N LEU A 217 -12.30 -3.07 5.67
CA LEU A 217 -12.85 -2.59 4.41
C LEU A 217 -14.14 -1.78 4.56
N GLU A 218 -14.92 -1.97 5.63
CA GLU A 218 -16.09 -1.16 5.97
C GLU A 218 -15.79 0.35 6.10
N HIS A 219 -14.52 0.71 6.32
CA HIS A 219 -14.09 2.11 6.41
C HIS A 219 -13.85 2.77 5.04
N PHE A 220 -13.88 2.01 3.94
CA PHE A 220 -13.57 2.53 2.61
C PHE A 220 -14.81 2.69 1.74
N GLY A 221 -14.93 3.87 1.11
CA GLY A 221 -15.96 4.14 0.12
C GLY A 221 -15.66 3.50 -1.24
N VAL A 222 -16.69 3.44 -2.08
CA VAL A 222 -16.61 2.92 -3.46
C VAL A 222 -16.95 3.97 -4.50
N GLU A 223 -17.18 5.21 -4.08
CA GLU A 223 -17.69 6.29 -4.94
C GLU A 223 -16.60 6.94 -5.78
N GLU A 224 -15.40 7.01 -5.22
CA GLU A 224 -14.26 7.70 -5.82
C GLU A 224 -12.94 7.00 -5.52
N GLU A 225 -11.95 7.26 -6.36
CA GLU A 225 -10.55 6.90 -6.15
C GLU A 225 -9.70 8.16 -6.33
N ARG A 226 -8.60 8.25 -5.61
CA ARG A 226 -7.80 9.47 -5.58
C ARG A 226 -6.34 9.15 -5.84
N PHE A 227 -5.74 9.91 -6.76
CA PHE A 227 -4.37 9.70 -7.22
C PHE A 227 -3.59 11.01 -7.25
N ARG A 228 -2.27 10.93 -7.04
CA ARG A 228 -1.36 12.05 -7.26
C ARG A 228 -0.03 11.57 -7.84
N PRO A 229 0.75 12.43 -8.53
CA PRO A 229 2.15 12.16 -8.76
C PRO A 229 2.86 12.00 -7.42
N SER A 230 3.73 10.99 -7.30
CA SER A 230 4.46 10.77 -6.06
C SER A 230 5.47 11.91 -5.82
N PRO A 231 5.45 12.58 -4.66
CA PRO A 231 6.44 13.59 -4.32
C PRO A 231 7.79 12.93 -3.98
N ALA A 232 8.84 13.75 -3.89
CA ALA A 232 10.09 13.29 -3.31
C ALA A 232 9.96 13.18 -1.79
N TYR A 233 10.42 12.05 -1.23
CA TYR A 233 10.38 11.78 0.20
C TYR A 233 11.78 11.70 0.81
N ASP A 234 11.91 12.20 2.03
CA ASP A 234 13.00 11.85 2.94
C ASP A 234 12.50 10.77 3.91
N PHE A 235 12.75 9.51 3.59
CA PHE A 235 12.35 8.37 4.42
C PHE A 235 13.14 8.26 5.75
N THR A 236 14.11 9.13 5.99
CA THR A 236 14.82 9.24 7.27
C THR A 236 14.17 10.26 8.21
N ALA A 237 13.27 11.09 7.70
CA ALA A 237 12.43 12.01 8.44
C ALA A 237 11.01 11.43 8.63
N PRO A 238 10.24 11.88 9.65
CA PRO A 238 8.85 11.46 9.81
C PRO A 238 7.97 12.01 8.66
N PRO A 239 6.94 11.26 8.21
CA PRO A 239 6.07 11.71 7.13
C PRO A 239 5.23 12.93 7.50
N HIS A 240 4.95 13.11 8.80
CA HIS A 240 4.22 14.24 9.37
C HIS A 240 4.61 14.45 10.83
N PRO A 241 4.30 15.62 11.42
CA PRO A 241 4.43 15.83 12.87
C PRO A 241 3.47 14.93 13.65
N GLY A 242 3.89 14.47 14.83
CA GLY A 242 3.05 13.69 15.75
C GLY A 242 3.18 12.18 15.57
N PRO A 243 2.38 11.40 16.32
CA PRO A 243 2.42 9.94 16.29
C PRO A 243 1.87 9.40 14.96
N LEU A 244 2.44 8.30 14.51
CA LEU A 244 1.95 7.59 13.33
C LEU A 244 0.77 6.69 13.70
N LEU A 245 -0.14 6.45 12.76
CA LEU A 245 -1.36 5.66 13.03
C LEU A 245 -1.01 4.28 13.59
N TYR A 246 -0.06 3.58 12.98
CA TYR A 246 0.32 2.24 13.41
C TYR A 246 0.93 2.17 14.82
N GLU A 247 1.46 3.27 15.36
CA GLU A 247 1.91 3.33 16.77
C GLU A 247 0.76 3.21 17.76
N SER A 248 -0.48 3.42 17.32
CA SER A 248 -1.69 3.28 18.14
C SER A 248 -2.24 1.85 18.20
N PHE A 249 -1.78 0.96 17.33
CA PHE A 249 -2.28 -0.42 17.27
C PHE A 249 -1.66 -1.36 18.32
N GLY A 250 -0.74 -0.83 19.15
CA GLY A 250 -0.06 -1.64 20.18
C GLY A 250 1.06 -2.52 19.62
N TRP A 251 1.45 -2.31 18.36
CA TRP A 251 2.59 -3.00 17.75
C TRP A 251 3.92 -2.50 18.30
N THR A 252 4.95 -3.33 18.26
CA THR A 252 6.27 -3.00 18.80
C THR A 252 7.06 -2.04 17.90
N LEU A 253 6.70 -1.92 16.62
CA LEU A 253 7.36 -1.06 15.67
C LEU A 253 6.91 0.39 15.85
N THR A 254 7.87 1.28 16.13
CA THR A 254 7.67 2.72 16.20
C THR A 254 8.16 3.40 14.92
N GLY A 255 7.64 4.60 14.61
CA GLY A 255 8.11 5.41 13.49
C GLY A 255 9.61 5.73 13.58
N GLN A 256 10.16 5.91 14.80
CA GLN A 256 11.60 6.07 14.99
C GLN A 256 12.36 4.81 14.56
N ARG A 257 11.92 3.62 14.99
CA ARG A 257 12.56 2.36 14.60
C ARG A 257 12.43 2.11 13.11
N TRP A 258 11.27 2.39 12.52
CA TRP A 258 11.05 2.29 11.09
C TRP A 258 12.07 3.12 10.29
N ARG A 259 12.30 4.39 10.67
CA ARG A 259 13.28 5.27 10.01
C ARG A 259 14.71 4.80 10.17
N LEU A 260 15.08 4.20 11.29
CA LEU A 260 16.38 3.55 11.45
C LEU A 260 16.55 2.38 10.48
N LEU A 261 15.51 1.55 10.31
CA LEU A 261 15.51 0.47 9.31
C LEU A 261 15.64 1.00 7.89
N ALA A 262 14.98 2.12 7.57
CA ALA A 262 15.13 2.78 6.27
C ALA A 262 16.58 3.26 6.03
N GLN A 263 17.23 3.84 7.04
CA GLN A 263 18.65 4.23 6.96
C GLN A 263 19.57 3.01 6.77
N GLU A 264 19.32 1.92 7.48
CA GLU A 264 20.06 0.65 7.34
C GLU A 264 19.90 0.07 5.93
N ALA A 265 18.66 0.07 5.39
CA ALA A 265 18.37 -0.36 4.04
C ALA A 265 19.09 0.49 2.98
N LEU A 266 19.08 1.82 3.12
CA LEU A 266 19.80 2.73 2.22
C LEU A 266 21.31 2.44 2.21
N LYS A 267 21.92 2.18 3.36
CA LYS A 267 23.34 1.80 3.47
C LYS A 267 23.62 0.48 2.76
N THR A 268 22.78 -0.52 3.00
CA THR A 268 22.89 -1.84 2.35
C THR A 268 22.80 -1.72 0.83
N LEU A 269 21.84 -0.94 0.33
CA LEU A 269 21.63 -0.69 -1.08
C LEU A 269 22.79 0.12 -1.72
N GLY A 270 23.40 1.06 -1.00
CA GLY A 270 24.57 1.81 -1.45
C GLY A 270 25.80 0.91 -1.58
N ALA A 271 26.03 0.00 -0.65
CA ALA A 271 27.12 -0.97 -0.73
C ALA A 271 26.94 -1.96 -1.89
N ALA A 272 25.72 -2.38 -2.19
CA ALA A 272 25.42 -3.28 -3.31
C ALA A 272 25.64 -2.64 -4.71
N SER A 273 25.59 -1.31 -4.79
CA SER A 273 25.83 -0.59 -6.06
C SER A 273 27.32 -0.41 -6.37
N SER A 274 28.21 -0.77 -5.44
CA SER A 274 29.66 -0.60 -5.53
C SER A 274 30.39 -1.91 -5.91
N LEU A 275 29.65 -2.99 -6.13
CA LEU A 275 30.11 -4.30 -6.60
C LEU A 275 29.68 -4.54 -8.06
#